data_5ad273b2e6739270c10a0f27d481b08c
#
_entry.id   5ad273b2e6739270c10a0f27d481b08c
#
_cell.length_a   1.000
_cell.length_b   1.000
_cell.length_c   1.000
_cell.angle_alpha   90.00
_cell.angle_beta   90.00
_cell.angle_gamma   90.00
#
_symmetry.space_group_name_H-M   'P 1'
#
loop_
_entity.id
_entity.type
_entity.pdbx_description
1 polymer ?
#
loop_
_entity_poly.entity_id
_entity_poly.type
_entity_poly.pdbx_seq_one_letter_code
_entity_poly.pdbx_strand_id
1 'polypeptide(L)'
;SLPMVNNYRAIDGVRTTDIYGIGDPLLIARYQVVNTKCLTPDEKVVHRLMLGAGAKIPLGHTNATYQDTEVDVDQQPGTGTWDLLASLEYKVRYKRTGAGVSAVARYNTANADAYQLGHGLSTTAELFRRYDIGDNWKIMPSIGAYHEWSGMDAEHNNVVQGTGSSTLFSHLGTRAWWRSWGISATFQYAVAHNLGALMVPNKERVVLALTYNINN
;
A
#
# COMPACT_ATOMS: atom_id res chain seq x y z
N SER A 1 5.97 8.47 -2.22
CA SER A 1 5.86 8.45 -0.75
C SER A 1 7.23 8.27 -0.13
N LEU A 2 7.45 8.85 1.02
CA LEU A 2 8.62 8.65 1.86
C LEU A 2 8.13 8.00 3.15
N PRO A 3 8.30 6.68 3.34
CA PRO A 3 7.84 6.02 4.56
C PRO A 3 8.75 6.32 5.73
N MET A 4 8.15 6.58 6.90
CA MET A 4 8.83 6.52 8.18
C MET A 4 8.41 5.21 8.85
N VAL A 5 9.39 4.41 9.21
CA VAL A 5 9.19 3.08 9.76
C VAL A 5 9.54 3.11 11.24
N ASN A 6 8.65 2.57 12.05
CA ASN A 6 8.89 2.29 13.45
C ASN A 6 8.40 0.85 13.68
N ASN A 7 9.34 -0.08 13.74
CA ASN A 7 9.07 -1.49 13.97
C ASN A 7 9.46 -1.85 15.40
N TYR A 8 8.47 -2.35 16.12
CA TYR A 8 8.76 -2.93 17.42
C TYR A 8 8.12 -4.34 17.51
N ARG A 9 8.87 -5.28 18.01
CA ARG A 9 8.43 -6.65 18.26
C ARG A 9 8.70 -7.03 19.71
N ALA A 10 7.74 -7.67 20.35
CA ALA A 10 7.91 -8.25 21.67
C ALA A 10 7.43 -9.72 21.66
N ILE A 11 8.19 -10.59 22.30
CA ILE A 11 7.84 -12.02 22.52
C ILE A 11 7.77 -12.20 24.03
N ASP A 12 6.65 -12.71 24.53
CA ASP A 12 6.39 -12.93 25.96
C ASP A 12 6.64 -11.68 26.83
N GLY A 13 6.33 -10.50 26.29
CA GLY A 13 6.51 -9.22 26.96
C GLY A 13 7.95 -8.67 26.93
N VAL A 14 8.89 -9.40 26.37
CA VAL A 14 10.27 -8.94 26.16
C VAL A 14 10.43 -8.31 24.79
N ARG A 15 10.93 -7.09 24.69
CA ARG A 15 11.25 -6.44 23.42
C ARG A 15 12.39 -7.19 22.72
N THR A 16 12.11 -7.68 21.53
CA THR A 16 13.09 -8.36 20.67
C THR A 16 13.57 -7.48 19.52
N THR A 17 12.79 -6.45 19.16
CA THR A 17 13.17 -5.48 18.14
C THR A 17 12.53 -4.12 18.48
N ASP A 18 13.30 -3.04 18.31
CA ASP A 18 12.83 -1.65 18.44
C ASP A 18 13.70 -0.77 17.53
N ILE A 19 13.25 -0.59 16.30
CA ILE A 19 13.98 0.12 15.26
C ILE A 19 13.09 1.18 14.65
N TYR A 20 13.66 2.34 14.40
CA TYR A 20 13.00 3.39 13.64
C TYR A 20 13.94 3.93 12.56
N GLY A 21 13.39 4.44 11.49
CA GLY A 21 14.20 5.03 10.42
C GLY A 21 13.35 5.46 9.23
N ILE A 22 14.03 6.07 8.28
CA ILE A 22 13.46 6.40 7.00
C ILE A 22 13.47 5.12 6.15
N GLY A 23 12.32 4.74 5.62
CA GLY A 23 12.19 3.62 4.70
C GLY A 23 12.50 4.03 3.27
N ASP A 24 12.47 3.05 2.37
CA ASP A 24 12.74 3.25 0.95
C ASP A 24 11.62 4.07 0.29
N PRO A 25 11.92 5.22 -0.34
CA PRO A 25 10.93 6.02 -1.01
C PRO A 25 10.35 5.32 -2.24
N LEU A 26 9.03 5.50 -2.44
CA LEU A 26 8.29 4.98 -3.57
C LEU A 26 7.90 6.12 -4.52
N LEU A 27 8.24 5.97 -5.80
CA LEU A 27 7.80 6.84 -6.88
C LEU A 27 6.92 6.06 -7.83
N ILE A 28 5.70 6.54 -8.09
CA ILE A 28 4.77 5.96 -9.06
C ILE A 28 4.22 7.08 -9.93
N ALA A 29 4.43 6.98 -11.24
CA ALA A 29 3.74 7.77 -12.23
C ALA A 29 2.48 7.04 -12.68
N ARG A 30 1.34 7.74 -12.73
CA ARG A 30 0.06 7.18 -13.17
C ARG A 30 -0.49 7.99 -14.33
N TYR A 31 -0.94 7.29 -15.36
CA TYR A 31 -1.59 7.87 -16.53
C TYR A 31 -3.06 7.48 -16.56
N GLN A 32 -3.93 8.46 -16.78
CA GLN A 32 -5.36 8.25 -16.92
C GLN A 32 -5.69 7.84 -18.37
N VAL A 33 -5.94 6.55 -18.57
CA VAL A 33 -6.22 5.97 -19.89
C VAL A 33 -7.66 6.26 -20.31
N VAL A 34 -8.61 6.15 -19.36
CA VAL A 34 -10.04 6.39 -19.61
C VAL A 34 -10.59 7.31 -18.55
N ASN A 35 -11.37 8.32 -18.99
CA ASN A 35 -12.23 9.11 -18.12
C ASN A 35 -13.44 9.58 -18.93
N THR A 36 -14.54 8.85 -18.84
CA THR A 36 -15.73 9.15 -19.65
C THR A 36 -16.38 10.49 -19.32
N LYS A 37 -16.19 11.00 -18.09
CA LYS A 37 -16.68 12.35 -17.73
C LYS A 37 -16.06 13.45 -18.59
N CYS A 38 -14.82 13.28 -19.04
CA CYS A 38 -14.15 14.25 -19.92
C CYS A 38 -14.60 14.11 -21.38
N LEU A 39 -15.09 12.93 -21.77
CA LEU A 39 -15.53 12.63 -23.12
C LEU A 39 -17.00 12.98 -23.32
N THR A 40 -17.83 12.71 -22.31
CA THR A 40 -19.27 12.93 -22.35
C THR A 40 -19.73 13.55 -21.02
N PRO A 41 -19.80 14.88 -20.90
CA PRO A 41 -20.08 15.56 -19.64
C PRO A 41 -21.41 15.19 -18.97
N ASP A 42 -22.41 14.83 -19.75
CA ASP A 42 -23.76 14.50 -19.27
C ASP A 42 -23.93 12.99 -18.96
N GLU A 43 -22.86 12.22 -19.06
CA GLU A 43 -22.94 10.77 -18.83
C GLU A 43 -23.23 10.45 -17.37
N LYS A 44 -24.30 9.67 -17.15
CA LYS A 44 -24.74 9.27 -15.80
C LYS A 44 -23.77 8.29 -15.16
N VAL A 45 -23.10 7.46 -15.96
CA VAL A 45 -22.10 6.48 -15.51
C VAL A 45 -20.72 6.97 -15.91
N VAL A 46 -19.84 7.19 -14.94
CA VAL A 46 -18.49 7.66 -15.18
C VAL A 46 -17.51 6.52 -14.92
N HIS A 47 -16.70 6.22 -15.93
CA HIS A 47 -15.61 5.25 -15.86
C HIS A 47 -14.28 5.98 -15.79
N ARG A 48 -13.39 5.51 -14.95
CA ARG A 48 -12.01 5.97 -14.87
C ARG A 48 -11.08 4.77 -14.79
N LEU A 49 -10.11 4.73 -15.70
CA LEU A 49 -9.02 3.75 -15.69
C LEU A 49 -7.69 4.49 -15.64
N MET A 50 -6.88 4.12 -14.67
CA MET A 50 -5.51 4.62 -14.52
C MET A 50 -4.54 3.44 -14.53
N LEU A 51 -3.46 3.58 -15.27
CA LEU A 51 -2.34 2.67 -15.25
C LEU A 51 -1.11 3.41 -14.74
N GLY A 52 -0.24 2.74 -14.04
CA GLY A 52 0.96 3.34 -13.52
C GLY A 52 2.14 2.39 -13.46
N ALA A 53 3.31 2.98 -13.50
CA ALA A 53 4.57 2.31 -13.28
C ALA A 53 5.43 3.13 -12.32
N GLY A 54 6.33 2.48 -11.60
CA GLY A 54 7.16 3.14 -10.62
C GLY A 54 8.31 2.29 -10.14
N ALA A 55 9.05 2.86 -9.20
CA ALA A 55 10.16 2.18 -8.56
C ALA A 55 10.22 2.53 -7.06
N LYS A 56 10.70 1.60 -6.27
CA LYS A 56 11.21 1.82 -4.92
C LYS A 56 12.71 2.11 -5.04
N ILE A 57 13.18 3.14 -4.35
CA ILE A 57 14.57 3.59 -4.37
C ILE A 57 15.22 3.20 -3.04
N PRO A 58 16.39 2.51 -3.03
CA PRO A 58 17.03 2.05 -1.82
C PRO A 58 17.76 3.18 -1.07
N LEU A 59 17.01 4.07 -0.45
CA LEU A 59 17.51 5.17 0.36
C LEU A 59 17.17 5.02 1.85
N GLY A 60 16.47 3.95 2.19
CA GLY A 60 16.11 3.62 3.56
C GLY A 60 17.32 3.14 4.37
N HIS A 61 17.19 3.19 5.69
CA HIS A 61 18.21 2.69 6.59
C HIS A 61 18.23 1.15 6.55
N THR A 62 19.37 0.59 6.19
CA THR A 62 19.65 -0.86 6.16
C THR A 62 20.68 -1.22 7.23
N ASN A 63 20.84 -2.52 7.52
CA ASN A 63 21.79 -3.04 8.50
C ASN A 63 21.53 -2.51 9.93
N ALA A 64 20.25 -2.29 10.25
CA ALA A 64 19.85 -1.88 11.58
C ALA A 64 20.08 -3.03 12.57
N THR A 65 20.67 -2.70 13.72
CA THR A 65 20.93 -3.65 14.82
C THR A 65 20.06 -3.31 16.03
N TYR A 66 19.67 -4.34 16.78
CA TYR A 66 19.04 -4.21 18.07
C TYR A 66 19.75 -5.11 19.09
N GLN A 67 20.26 -4.54 20.19
CA GLN A 67 21.07 -5.25 21.20
C GLN A 67 22.23 -6.04 20.56
N ASP A 68 23.01 -5.38 19.69
CA ASP A 68 24.16 -5.93 18.96
C ASP A 68 23.85 -7.11 18.00
N THR A 69 22.57 -7.37 17.74
CA THR A 69 22.13 -8.37 16.76
C THR A 69 21.54 -7.68 15.55
N GLU A 70 21.95 -8.08 14.35
CA GLU A 70 21.36 -7.60 13.12
C GLU A 70 19.91 -8.08 13.02
N VAL A 71 19.04 -7.16 12.62
CA VAL A 71 17.60 -7.41 12.51
C VAL A 71 17.29 -7.91 11.12
N ASP A 72 16.34 -8.86 11.02
CA ASP A 72 15.90 -9.45 9.77
C ASP A 72 15.51 -8.38 8.73
N VAL A 73 15.82 -8.62 7.46
CA VAL A 73 15.64 -7.67 6.34
C VAL A 73 14.19 -7.19 6.22
N ASP A 74 13.21 -8.03 6.53
CA ASP A 74 11.77 -7.73 6.49
C ASP A 74 11.33 -6.76 7.60
N GLN A 75 12.13 -6.61 8.64
CA GLN A 75 11.86 -5.72 9.77
C GLN A 75 12.62 -4.39 9.69
N GLN A 76 13.60 -4.31 8.80
CA GLN A 76 14.41 -3.10 8.62
C GLN A 76 13.62 -1.97 7.94
N PRO A 77 13.95 -0.70 8.20
CA PRO A 77 13.32 0.44 7.53
C PRO A 77 13.52 0.42 6.00
N GLY A 78 14.71 0.09 5.54
CA GLY A 78 15.06 -0.06 4.14
C GLY A 78 15.46 -1.49 3.80
N THR A 79 15.27 -1.88 2.56
CA THR A 79 15.62 -3.22 2.06
C THR A 79 16.92 -3.26 1.28
N GLY A 80 17.47 -2.09 0.93
CA GLY A 80 18.69 -1.96 0.12
C GLY A 80 18.50 -2.35 -1.35
N THR A 81 17.24 -2.49 -1.85
CA THR A 81 16.95 -2.97 -3.20
C THR A 81 16.19 -1.97 -4.05
N TRP A 82 16.43 -1.99 -5.35
CA TRP A 82 15.56 -1.38 -6.35
C TRP A 82 14.42 -2.32 -6.66
N ASP A 83 13.17 -1.89 -6.45
CA ASP A 83 12.02 -2.68 -6.81
C ASP A 83 11.20 -1.98 -7.87
N LEU A 84 10.61 -2.75 -8.79
CA LEU A 84 9.73 -2.24 -9.82
C LEU A 84 8.27 -2.33 -9.36
N LEU A 85 7.49 -1.32 -9.71
CA LEU A 85 6.08 -1.22 -9.34
C LEU A 85 5.23 -1.07 -10.59
N ALA A 86 4.13 -1.82 -10.66
CA ALA A 86 3.07 -1.63 -11.63
C ALA A 86 1.75 -1.39 -10.89
N SER A 87 0.93 -0.46 -11.36
CA SER A 87 -0.35 -0.17 -10.73
C SER A 87 -1.49 -0.06 -11.74
N LEU A 88 -2.65 -0.52 -11.34
CA LEU A 88 -3.91 -0.40 -12.04
C LEU A 88 -4.96 0.14 -11.09
N GLU A 89 -5.75 1.10 -11.51
CA GLU A 89 -6.93 1.56 -10.78
C GLU A 89 -8.09 1.70 -11.76
N TYR A 90 -9.19 1.02 -11.47
CA TYR A 90 -10.44 1.18 -12.19
C TYR A 90 -11.55 1.61 -11.23
N LYS A 91 -12.28 2.66 -11.59
CA LYS A 91 -13.44 3.16 -10.85
C LYS A 91 -14.61 3.35 -11.79
N VAL A 92 -15.77 2.91 -11.34
CA VAL A 92 -17.06 3.19 -11.97
C VAL A 92 -17.95 3.92 -10.98
N ARG A 93 -18.64 4.96 -11.43
CA ARG A 93 -19.54 5.74 -10.59
C ARG A 93 -20.83 6.07 -11.33
N TYR A 94 -21.95 5.76 -10.70
CA TYR A 94 -23.27 6.19 -11.11
C TYR A 94 -23.75 7.29 -10.15
N LYS A 95 -23.95 8.50 -10.65
CA LYS A 95 -24.30 9.67 -9.83
C LYS A 95 -23.29 9.88 -8.68
N ARG A 96 -23.73 9.56 -7.45
CA ARG A 96 -22.94 9.74 -6.22
C ARG A 96 -22.34 8.45 -5.68
N THR A 97 -22.81 7.28 -6.12
CA THR A 97 -22.34 5.97 -5.64
C THR A 97 -21.47 5.31 -6.69
N GLY A 98 -20.44 4.62 -6.27
CA GLY A 98 -19.54 3.93 -7.18
C GLY A 98 -18.81 2.76 -6.52
N ALA A 99 -18.10 2.03 -7.38
CA ALA A 99 -17.20 0.96 -7.00
C ALA A 99 -15.82 1.21 -7.58
N GLY A 100 -14.80 0.70 -6.93
CA GLY A 100 -13.43 0.79 -7.39
C GLY A 100 -12.65 -0.48 -7.09
N VAL A 101 -11.73 -0.81 -8.00
CA VAL A 101 -10.70 -1.82 -7.78
C VAL A 101 -9.36 -1.18 -8.09
N SER A 102 -8.38 -1.39 -7.22
CA SER A 102 -7.00 -1.00 -7.48
C SER A 102 -6.06 -2.15 -7.15
N ALA A 103 -5.00 -2.29 -7.92
CA ALA A 103 -3.96 -3.27 -7.70
C ALA A 103 -2.58 -2.62 -7.86
N VAL A 104 -1.64 -3.04 -7.02
CA VAL A 104 -0.21 -2.69 -7.13
C VAL A 104 0.59 -3.98 -7.06
N ALA A 105 1.29 -4.29 -8.13
CA ALA A 105 2.26 -5.37 -8.18
C ALA A 105 3.66 -4.81 -7.91
N ARG A 106 4.45 -5.54 -7.12
CA ARG A 106 5.83 -5.21 -6.79
C ARG A 106 6.74 -6.37 -7.17
N TYR A 107 7.69 -6.07 -8.01
CA TYR A 107 8.78 -6.96 -8.36
C TYR A 107 10.03 -6.54 -7.60
N ASN A 108 10.42 -7.34 -6.61
CA ASN A 108 11.57 -7.08 -5.76
C ASN A 108 12.83 -7.63 -6.41
N THR A 109 13.96 -6.92 -6.24
CA THR A 109 15.29 -7.42 -6.65
C THR A 109 16.07 -7.89 -5.42
N ALA A 110 17.19 -8.58 -5.64
CA ALA A 110 18.08 -8.98 -4.56
C ALA A 110 18.90 -7.79 -4.04
N ASN A 111 19.18 -7.78 -2.75
CA ASN A 111 20.11 -6.84 -2.10
C ASN A 111 21.59 -7.27 -2.30
N ALA A 112 22.52 -6.55 -1.68
CA ALA A 112 23.97 -6.83 -1.78
C ALA A 112 24.35 -8.21 -1.19
N ASP A 113 23.57 -8.73 -0.25
CA ASP A 113 23.78 -10.03 0.40
C ASP A 113 23.09 -11.18 -0.35
N ALA A 114 22.64 -10.91 -1.58
CA ALA A 114 21.88 -11.84 -2.43
C ALA A 114 20.56 -12.31 -1.78
N TYR A 115 19.98 -11.53 -0.86
CA TYR A 115 18.67 -11.75 -0.29
C TYR A 115 17.61 -10.98 -1.09
N GLN A 116 16.55 -11.64 -1.49
CA GLN A 116 15.44 -11.11 -2.26
C GLN A 116 14.12 -11.34 -1.52
N LEU A 117 13.44 -10.27 -1.18
CA LEU A 117 12.07 -10.37 -0.66
C LEU A 117 11.12 -10.92 -1.74
N GLY A 118 10.13 -11.69 -1.34
CA GLY A 118 9.11 -12.22 -2.23
C GLY A 118 8.37 -11.11 -2.99
N HIS A 119 8.08 -11.35 -4.28
CA HIS A 119 7.26 -10.43 -5.07
C HIS A 119 5.90 -10.23 -4.43
N GLY A 120 5.33 -9.04 -4.55
CA GLY A 120 4.10 -8.69 -3.86
C GLY A 120 2.98 -8.24 -4.80
N LEU A 121 1.75 -8.48 -4.37
CA LEU A 121 0.53 -7.98 -4.99
C LEU A 121 -0.41 -7.46 -3.90
N SER A 122 -0.77 -6.18 -3.99
CA SER A 122 -1.78 -5.58 -3.13
C SER A 122 -2.99 -5.21 -3.97
N THR A 123 -4.19 -5.60 -3.52
CA THR A 123 -5.44 -5.34 -4.24
C THR A 123 -6.47 -4.75 -3.28
N THR A 124 -7.13 -3.68 -3.69
CA THR A 124 -8.27 -3.09 -2.96
C THR A 124 -9.52 -3.15 -3.82
N ALA A 125 -10.63 -3.60 -3.24
CA ALA A 125 -11.95 -3.46 -3.83
C ALA A 125 -12.84 -2.69 -2.86
N GLU A 126 -13.48 -1.61 -3.32
CA GLU A 126 -14.27 -0.73 -2.47
C GLU A 126 -15.58 -0.28 -3.13
N LEU A 127 -16.61 -0.11 -2.32
CA LEU A 127 -17.82 0.63 -2.62
C LEU A 127 -17.73 1.99 -1.92
N PHE A 128 -18.12 3.06 -2.61
CA PHE A 128 -18.05 4.41 -2.05
C PHE A 128 -19.28 5.24 -2.43
N ARG A 129 -19.54 6.27 -1.63
CA ARG A 129 -20.56 7.26 -1.95
C ARG A 129 -20.03 8.66 -1.68
N ARG A 130 -20.20 9.55 -2.66
CA ARG A 130 -19.80 10.97 -2.56
C ARG A 130 -20.91 11.83 -1.99
N TYR A 131 -20.54 12.64 -1.04
CA TYR A 131 -21.37 13.71 -0.47
C TYR A 131 -20.69 15.04 -0.74
N ASP A 132 -21.44 15.98 -1.34
CA ASP A 132 -21.00 17.36 -1.54
C ASP A 132 -21.62 18.18 -0.42
N ILE A 133 -20.82 18.88 0.40
CA ILE A 133 -21.25 19.67 1.56
C ILE A 133 -20.85 21.12 1.28
N GLY A 134 -21.86 21.94 0.97
CA GLY A 134 -21.62 23.27 0.44
C GLY A 134 -20.78 23.25 -0.84
N ASP A 135 -20.11 24.37 -1.14
CA ASP A 135 -19.37 24.52 -2.40
C ASP A 135 -17.94 23.98 -2.35
N ASN A 136 -17.39 23.84 -1.15
CA ASN A 136 -15.96 23.58 -0.97
C ASN A 136 -15.62 22.19 -0.48
N TRP A 137 -16.54 21.46 0.15
CA TRP A 137 -16.28 20.17 0.73
C TRP A 137 -16.87 19.01 -0.06
N LYS A 138 -16.09 17.97 -0.23
CA LYS A 138 -16.53 16.67 -0.77
C LYS A 138 -16.05 15.57 0.18
N ILE A 139 -16.99 14.78 0.69
CA ILE A 139 -16.68 13.64 1.58
C ILE A 139 -17.09 12.34 0.88
N MET A 140 -16.24 11.34 0.96
CA MET A 140 -16.45 10.07 0.28
C MET A 140 -16.09 8.91 1.21
N PRO A 141 -17.03 8.47 2.07
CA PRO A 141 -16.86 7.21 2.79
C PRO A 141 -16.84 6.04 1.84
N SER A 142 -16.09 4.99 2.24
CA SER A 142 -15.97 3.74 1.50
C SER A 142 -15.90 2.54 2.44
N ILE A 143 -16.36 1.41 1.93
CA ILE A 143 -16.26 0.10 2.58
C ILE A 143 -15.81 -0.92 1.53
N GLY A 144 -15.03 -1.92 1.93
CA GLY A 144 -14.55 -2.91 0.98
C GLY A 144 -13.61 -3.94 1.60
N ALA A 145 -12.71 -4.44 0.77
CA ALA A 145 -11.68 -5.39 1.15
C ALA A 145 -10.32 -4.97 0.59
N TYR A 146 -9.27 -5.28 1.32
CA TYR A 146 -7.90 -5.15 0.90
C TYR A 146 -7.22 -6.51 1.03
N HIS A 147 -6.60 -6.97 -0.04
CA HIS A 147 -5.83 -8.21 -0.05
C HIS A 147 -4.37 -7.89 -0.32
N GLU A 148 -3.50 -8.47 0.47
CA GLU A 148 -2.06 -8.39 0.33
C GLU A 148 -1.49 -9.80 0.22
N TRP A 149 -0.70 -10.02 -0.82
CA TRP A 149 -0.01 -11.26 -1.07
C TRP A 149 1.47 -10.99 -1.31
N SER A 150 2.33 -11.81 -0.73
CA SER A 150 3.74 -11.87 -1.05
C SER A 150 4.18 -13.30 -1.30
N GLY A 151 5.01 -13.50 -2.32
CA GLY A 151 5.69 -14.75 -2.56
C GLY A 151 6.70 -15.08 -1.46
N MET A 152 7.31 -16.25 -1.54
CA MET A 152 8.42 -16.60 -0.66
C MET A 152 9.66 -15.80 -1.02
N ASP A 153 10.48 -15.51 -0.03
CA ASP A 153 11.78 -14.86 -0.20
C ASP A 153 12.79 -15.85 -0.81
N ALA A 154 13.89 -15.32 -1.29
CA ALA A 154 15.00 -16.11 -1.80
C ALA A 154 16.32 -15.57 -1.25
N GLU A 155 17.23 -16.49 -0.91
CA GLU A 155 18.60 -16.19 -0.52
C GLU A 155 19.55 -16.96 -1.42
N HIS A 156 20.48 -16.26 -2.09
CA HIS A 156 21.38 -16.85 -3.09
C HIS A 156 20.63 -17.69 -4.16
N ASN A 157 19.47 -17.20 -4.62
CA ASN A 157 18.54 -17.89 -5.53
C ASN A 157 17.85 -19.15 -4.95
N ASN A 158 18.01 -19.47 -3.69
CA ASN A 158 17.30 -20.56 -3.03
C ASN A 158 16.09 -20.00 -2.29
N VAL A 159 14.96 -20.69 -2.41
CA VAL A 159 13.71 -20.29 -1.74
C VAL A 159 13.85 -20.47 -0.23
N VAL A 160 13.55 -19.39 0.52
CA VAL A 160 13.52 -19.42 1.98
C VAL A 160 12.15 -19.94 2.42
N GLN A 161 12.13 -21.19 2.88
CA GLN A 161 10.90 -21.84 3.33
C GLN A 161 10.33 -21.18 4.58
N GLY A 162 9.01 -21.08 4.65
CA GLY A 162 8.32 -20.47 5.79
C GLY A 162 8.17 -18.94 5.69
N THR A 163 8.65 -18.30 4.62
CA THR A 163 8.35 -16.93 4.25
C THR A 163 7.15 -16.88 3.30
N GLY A 164 6.72 -15.67 2.96
CA GLY A 164 5.56 -15.45 2.11
C GLY A 164 4.26 -15.37 2.91
N SER A 165 3.30 -14.63 2.37
CA SER A 165 2.05 -14.35 3.09
C SER A 165 0.89 -14.04 2.15
N SER A 166 -0.30 -14.30 2.63
CA SER A 166 -1.55 -13.87 2.02
C SER A 166 -2.50 -13.43 3.12
N THR A 167 -2.88 -12.15 3.14
CA THR A 167 -3.77 -11.60 4.17
C THR A 167 -4.90 -10.82 3.53
N LEU A 168 -6.12 -11.11 3.93
CA LEU A 168 -7.34 -10.40 3.56
C LEU A 168 -7.79 -9.53 4.73
N PHE A 169 -8.00 -8.25 4.46
CA PHE A 169 -8.50 -7.28 5.43
C PHE A 169 -9.88 -6.78 5.02
N SER A 170 -10.77 -6.57 5.98
CA SER A 170 -11.88 -5.66 5.81
C SER A 170 -11.35 -4.22 5.73
N HIS A 171 -11.98 -3.38 4.92
CA HIS A 171 -11.55 -2.03 4.62
C HIS A 171 -12.68 -1.05 4.89
N LEU A 172 -12.44 -0.09 5.78
CA LEU A 172 -13.31 1.04 6.03
C LEU A 172 -12.52 2.32 5.82
N GLY A 173 -12.96 3.15 4.88
CA GLY A 173 -12.24 4.35 4.50
C GLY A 173 -13.12 5.59 4.43
N THR A 174 -12.48 6.73 4.48
CA THR A 174 -13.08 8.02 4.11
C THR A 174 -12.05 8.89 3.43
N ARG A 175 -12.50 9.66 2.43
CA ARG A 175 -11.72 10.70 1.76
C ARG A 175 -12.50 12.00 1.85
N ALA A 176 -11.84 13.05 2.27
CA ALA A 176 -12.41 14.39 2.31
C ALA A 176 -11.55 15.34 1.47
N TRP A 177 -12.18 16.19 0.68
CA TRP A 177 -11.53 17.23 -0.09
C TRP A 177 -12.07 18.58 0.32
N TRP A 178 -11.16 19.51 0.48
CA TRP A 178 -11.44 20.93 0.65
C TRP A 178 -10.62 21.71 -0.37
N ARG A 179 -11.28 22.22 -1.40
CA ARG A 179 -10.61 22.86 -2.56
C ARG A 179 -9.53 21.92 -3.14
N SER A 180 -8.27 22.37 -3.13
CA SER A 180 -7.12 21.60 -3.64
C SER A 180 -6.56 20.56 -2.66
N TRP A 181 -6.96 20.59 -1.41
CA TRP A 181 -6.48 19.65 -0.38
C TRP A 181 -7.38 18.45 -0.25
N GLY A 182 -6.78 17.29 -0.14
CA GLY A 182 -7.45 16.04 0.15
C GLY A 182 -6.79 15.34 1.33
N ILE A 183 -7.62 14.81 2.24
CA ILE A 183 -7.19 13.92 3.31
C ILE A 183 -7.93 12.61 3.18
N SER A 184 -7.23 11.50 3.41
CA SER A 184 -7.87 10.18 3.51
C SER A 184 -7.43 9.47 4.76
N ALA A 185 -8.38 8.75 5.35
CA ALA A 185 -8.16 7.85 6.47
C ALA A 185 -8.79 6.50 6.14
N THR A 186 -8.04 5.44 6.38
CA THR A 186 -8.48 4.06 6.14
C THR A 186 -8.12 3.20 7.33
N PHE A 187 -9.10 2.45 7.82
CA PHE A 187 -8.92 1.39 8.80
C PHE A 187 -9.06 0.04 8.10
N GLN A 188 -8.15 -0.87 8.41
CA GLN A 188 -8.13 -2.23 7.88
C GLN A 188 -7.99 -3.20 9.05
N TYR A 189 -8.80 -4.26 9.04
CA TYR A 189 -8.79 -5.32 10.03
C TYR A 189 -8.66 -6.67 9.33
N ALA A 190 -7.66 -7.47 9.72
CA ALA A 190 -7.40 -8.77 9.12
C ALA A 190 -8.53 -9.75 9.45
N VAL A 191 -9.19 -10.27 8.42
CA VAL A 191 -10.31 -11.22 8.54
C VAL A 191 -9.91 -12.64 8.16
N ALA A 192 -8.86 -12.79 7.36
CA ALA A 192 -8.27 -14.09 7.01
C ALA A 192 -6.80 -13.91 6.66
N HIS A 193 -5.98 -14.89 7.00
CA HIS A 193 -4.57 -14.91 6.63
C HIS A 193 -4.08 -16.35 6.42
N ASN A 194 -3.11 -16.48 5.53
CA ASN A 194 -2.29 -17.67 5.34
C ASN A 194 -0.83 -17.20 5.31
N LEU A 195 -0.10 -17.48 6.36
CA LEU A 195 1.24 -16.96 6.61
C LEU A 195 2.24 -18.13 6.63
N GLY A 196 3.41 -17.87 6.08
CA GLY A 196 4.56 -18.73 6.30
C GLY A 196 4.92 -18.81 7.80
N ALA A 197 5.57 -19.90 8.21
CA ALA A 197 5.84 -20.17 9.63
C ALA A 197 6.74 -19.11 10.31
N LEU A 198 7.50 -18.35 9.52
CA LEU A 198 8.37 -17.27 10.00
C LEU A 198 7.68 -15.92 10.03
N MET A 199 6.47 -15.81 9.46
CA MET A 199 5.76 -14.54 9.32
C MET A 199 4.89 -14.23 10.56
N VAL A 200 4.80 -12.94 10.88
CA VAL A 200 3.97 -12.44 11.99
C VAL A 200 2.69 -11.82 11.44
N PRO A 201 1.50 -12.18 11.98
CA PRO A 201 0.24 -11.64 11.52
C PRO A 201 0.11 -10.14 11.87
N ASN A 202 -0.26 -9.35 10.87
CA ASN A 202 -0.69 -7.98 11.06
C ASN A 202 -2.22 -7.96 11.25
N LYS A 203 -2.71 -7.53 12.41
CA LYS A 203 -4.15 -7.58 12.73
C LYS A 203 -4.88 -6.31 12.30
N GLU A 204 -4.30 -5.17 12.61
CA GLU A 204 -4.95 -3.86 12.42
C GLU A 204 -4.00 -2.89 11.74
N ARG A 205 -4.56 -2.07 10.87
CA ARG A 205 -3.79 -1.07 10.13
C ARG A 205 -4.61 0.20 9.99
N VAL A 206 -3.99 1.34 10.27
CA VAL A 206 -4.51 2.68 9.96
C VAL A 206 -3.61 3.32 8.91
N VAL A 207 -4.21 3.80 7.84
CA VAL A 207 -3.49 4.51 6.79
C VAL A 207 -4.05 5.92 6.67
N LEU A 208 -3.19 6.92 6.80
CA LEU A 208 -3.51 8.33 6.60
C LEU A 208 -2.74 8.84 5.38
N ALA A 209 -3.40 9.63 4.54
CA ALA A 209 -2.73 10.27 3.42
C ALA A 209 -3.23 11.70 3.23
N LEU A 210 -2.31 12.59 2.86
CA LEU A 210 -2.57 13.96 2.46
C LEU A 210 -2.30 14.11 0.97
N THR A 211 -3.21 14.76 0.26
CA THR A 211 -3.11 14.99 -1.19
C THR A 211 -3.26 16.47 -1.47
N TYR A 212 -2.44 17.00 -2.36
CA TYR A 212 -2.58 18.34 -2.90
C TYR A 212 -2.74 18.29 -4.42
N ASN A 213 -3.80 18.91 -4.94
CA ASN A 213 -4.07 19.01 -6.38
C ASN A 213 -3.51 20.34 -6.89
N ILE A 214 -2.55 20.27 -7.81
CA ILE A 214 -1.86 21.45 -8.36
C ILE A 214 -2.71 22.13 -9.44
N ASN A 215 -3.57 21.36 -10.13
CA ASN A 215 -4.46 21.88 -11.18
C ASN A 215 -5.91 21.86 -10.68
N ASN A 216 -6.48 23.03 -10.51
CA ASN A 216 -7.90 23.26 -10.34
C ASN A 216 -8.53 23.73 -11.64
#